data_1e5bee8ed695fe4cd4d841a9f43ed8c8
#
_entry.id   1e5bee8ed695fe4cd4d841a9f43ed8c8
#
_cell.length_a   1.000
_cell.length_b   1.000
_cell.length_c   1.000
_cell.angle_alpha   90.00
_cell.angle_beta   90.00
_cell.angle_gamma   90.00
#
_symmetry.space_group_name_H-M   'P 1'
#
loop_
_entity.id
_entity.type
_entity.pdbx_description
1 polymer ?
#
loop_
_entity_poly.entity_id
_entity_poly.type
_entity_poly.pdbx_seq_one_letter_code
_entity_poly.pdbx_strand_id
1 'polypeptide(L)'
;MNLKKLTTRFFITLSIATLSAIGISCEDTETTNTIGFAVYYYGVTDIGPSMSYTVNPPTYVGGTPSEFNITNITLNGEVCSSESFIIDPNKGSIEITNTENLAVGLYSISIGCKSNGSYHEFKDAIAINMMAPVPDGIKVEPNYIKVNFQEVGESKATAQVTTEGEHVSIRTYAIAKGPNSDFFKISNTGVISINKDKTAEMQPGIYPVSLKLTTLAGEGIFENAITFNITSKPLSVTYNSENKGKIEEESVSSGPTSYTSPIPTLKGSTEGLIYSIEKVTPATDKIKIDPTTGVLSVAANHGMINGTDYVIDIKVINEYAPEGIDRKSVV
;
A
#
# COMPACT_ATOMS: atom_id res chain seq x y z
N MET A 1 8.15 -39.61 26.59
CA MET A 1 6.77 -39.15 26.60
C MET A 1 6.81 -37.64 26.91
N ASN A 2 6.55 -36.84 25.91
CA ASN A 2 6.91 -35.39 25.88
C ASN A 2 5.91 -34.50 26.65
N LEU A 3 6.39 -33.91 27.71
CA LEU A 3 5.66 -33.00 28.63
C LEU A 3 5.20 -31.67 28.00
N LYS A 4 5.61 -31.36 26.74
CA LYS A 4 5.28 -30.10 26.04
C LYS A 4 3.94 -30.08 25.30
N LYS A 5 3.25 -31.22 25.19
CA LYS A 5 1.92 -31.28 24.52
C LYS A 5 0.73 -31.17 25.49
N LEU A 6 0.97 -31.11 26.78
CA LEU A 6 -0.11 -31.04 27.77
C LEU A 6 -0.46 -29.62 28.20
N THR A 7 0.48 -28.68 28.05
CA THR A 7 0.27 -27.28 28.45
C THR A 7 -0.53 -26.45 27.46
N THR A 8 -0.50 -26.79 26.17
CA THR A 8 -1.20 -26.03 25.11
C THR A 8 -2.71 -26.33 25.04
N ARG A 9 -3.13 -27.49 25.57
CA ARG A 9 -4.57 -27.86 25.61
C ARG A 9 -5.30 -27.32 26.85
N PHE A 10 -4.57 -26.93 27.89
CA PHE A 10 -5.16 -26.40 29.12
C PHE A 10 -5.49 -24.90 29.05
N PHE A 11 -4.80 -24.16 28.16
CA PHE A 11 -5.08 -22.73 27.98
C PHE A 11 -6.24 -22.41 27.04
N ILE A 12 -6.60 -23.34 26.14
CA ILE A 12 -7.72 -23.14 25.19
C ILE A 12 -9.07 -23.44 25.85
N THR A 13 -9.11 -24.27 26.87
CA THR A 13 -10.35 -24.60 27.61
C THR A 13 -10.67 -23.61 28.72
N LEU A 14 -9.72 -22.79 29.18
CA LEU A 14 -9.97 -21.81 30.23
C LEU A 14 -10.48 -20.46 29.69
N SER A 15 -10.27 -20.18 28.40
CA SER A 15 -10.74 -18.92 27.79
C SER A 15 -12.20 -18.95 27.33
N ILE A 16 -12.85 -20.12 27.34
CA ILE A 16 -14.27 -20.25 26.96
C ILE A 16 -15.20 -20.26 28.20
N ALA A 17 -14.64 -20.46 29.39
CA ALA A 17 -15.43 -20.56 30.65
C ALA A 17 -15.65 -19.23 31.38
N THR A 18 -15.04 -18.13 30.90
CA THR A 18 -15.19 -16.82 31.56
C THR A 18 -16.20 -15.88 30.91
N LEU A 19 -16.89 -16.30 29.85
CA LEU A 19 -17.90 -15.48 29.16
C LEU A 19 -19.36 -15.85 29.54
N SER A 20 -19.58 -16.71 30.51
CA SER A 20 -20.93 -17.16 30.91
C SER A 20 -21.30 -16.92 32.38
N ALA A 21 -20.63 -15.96 33.02
CA ALA A 21 -20.96 -15.61 34.41
C ALA A 21 -21.25 -14.11 34.58
N ILE A 22 -22.09 -13.53 33.70
CA ILE A 22 -22.92 -12.40 34.08
C ILE A 22 -24.28 -13.04 34.37
N GLY A 23 -24.35 -13.73 35.50
CA GLY A 23 -25.58 -14.22 36.07
C GLY A 23 -26.40 -13.02 36.50
N ILE A 24 -27.50 -12.80 35.83
CA ILE A 24 -28.61 -12.01 36.32
C ILE A 24 -29.07 -12.74 37.63
N SER A 25 -28.72 -12.17 38.78
CA SER A 25 -29.33 -12.53 40.01
C SER A 25 -30.78 -12.03 39.96
N CYS A 26 -31.70 -12.91 39.59
CA CYS A 26 -33.10 -12.72 39.94
C CYS A 26 -33.24 -13.06 41.42
N GLU A 27 -33.35 -12.07 42.29
CA GLU A 27 -34.00 -12.25 43.57
C GLU A 27 -35.51 -12.36 43.31
N ASP A 28 -36.07 -13.53 43.68
CA ASP A 28 -37.49 -13.78 43.74
C ASP A 28 -38.11 -12.86 44.82
N THR A 29 -38.81 -11.83 44.37
CA THR A 29 -39.81 -11.15 45.20
C THR A 29 -41.07 -11.01 44.36
N GLU A 30 -42.07 -11.72 44.86
CA GLU A 30 -43.50 -11.68 44.60
C GLU A 30 -44.04 -10.90 43.38
N THR A 31 -44.65 -11.65 42.52
CA THR A 31 -45.49 -11.33 41.38
C THR A 31 -46.36 -10.09 41.58
N THR A 32 -45.88 -8.95 41.11
CA THR A 32 -46.71 -8.02 40.39
C THR A 32 -46.19 -8.01 38.95
N ASN A 33 -47.06 -8.36 38.03
CA ASN A 33 -46.79 -8.45 36.60
C ASN A 33 -46.65 -7.04 36.01
N THR A 34 -45.64 -6.27 36.47
CA THR A 34 -45.24 -5.00 35.90
C THR A 34 -44.15 -5.30 34.86
N ILE A 35 -44.55 -5.48 33.60
CA ILE A 35 -43.62 -5.42 32.52
C ILE A 35 -42.90 -4.08 32.64
N GLY A 36 -41.62 -4.11 33.02
CA GLY A 36 -40.81 -2.91 33.17
C GLY A 36 -40.78 -2.18 31.82
N PHE A 37 -40.82 -0.85 31.86
CA PHE A 37 -40.72 -0.05 30.66
C PHE A 37 -39.29 -0.09 30.13
N ALA A 38 -39.13 -0.40 28.82
CA ALA A 38 -37.84 -0.37 28.12
C ALA A 38 -38.01 0.07 26.67
N VAL A 39 -36.98 0.74 26.15
CA VAL A 39 -36.84 1.11 24.72
C VAL A 39 -35.57 0.53 24.15
N TYR A 40 -35.60 0.11 22.89
CA TYR A 40 -34.49 -0.53 22.21
C TYR A 40 -34.30 0.11 20.86
N TYR A 41 -33.08 0.63 20.63
CA TYR A 41 -32.66 1.15 19.36
C TYR A 41 -31.74 0.15 18.65
N TYR A 42 -31.81 0.14 17.34
CA TYR A 42 -30.76 -0.46 16.52
C TYR A 42 -29.65 0.57 16.31
N GLY A 43 -28.44 0.24 16.69
CA GLY A 43 -27.27 1.10 16.50
C GLY A 43 -26.94 1.29 15.02
N VAL A 44 -26.17 2.31 14.71
CA VAL A 44 -25.65 2.60 13.38
C VAL A 44 -24.16 2.38 13.39
N THR A 45 -23.71 1.49 12.53
CA THR A 45 -22.27 1.28 12.30
C THR A 45 -21.86 1.90 10.98
N ASP A 46 -20.60 2.33 10.91
CA ASP A 46 -19.94 2.71 9.66
C ASP A 46 -20.60 3.89 8.92
N ILE A 47 -20.88 4.97 9.63
CA ILE A 47 -21.22 6.26 9.03
C ILE A 47 -19.95 7.08 8.85
N GLY A 48 -19.76 7.70 7.70
CA GLY A 48 -18.60 8.54 7.40
C GLY A 48 -18.93 10.02 7.21
N PRO A 49 -17.93 10.88 7.06
CA PRO A 49 -18.13 12.31 6.76
C PRO A 49 -18.97 12.52 5.51
N SER A 50 -19.75 13.61 5.50
CA SER A 50 -20.66 14.00 4.40
C SER A 50 -21.75 12.97 4.09
N MET A 51 -22.02 12.04 5.02
CA MET A 51 -23.14 11.12 4.97
C MET A 51 -24.25 11.59 5.90
N SER A 52 -25.49 11.22 5.60
CA SER A 52 -26.63 11.39 6.49
C SER A 52 -27.31 10.06 6.73
N TYR A 53 -27.89 9.90 7.90
CA TYR A 53 -28.62 8.69 8.25
C TYR A 53 -29.75 9.01 9.22
N THR A 54 -30.81 8.21 9.19
CA THR A 54 -31.89 8.29 10.18
C THR A 54 -31.96 6.97 10.94
N VAL A 55 -31.69 7.01 12.23
CA VAL A 55 -31.97 5.91 13.14
C VAL A 55 -33.49 5.81 13.31
N ASN A 56 -34.04 4.66 12.99
CA ASN A 56 -35.48 4.42 13.09
C ASN A 56 -35.99 4.59 14.52
N PRO A 57 -37.30 4.87 14.70
CA PRO A 57 -37.92 4.87 16.01
C PRO A 57 -37.59 3.60 16.81
N PRO A 58 -37.44 3.69 18.14
CA PRO A 58 -37.15 2.52 18.96
C PRO A 58 -38.32 1.55 19.00
N THR A 59 -38.03 0.28 19.21
CA THR A 59 -39.00 -0.67 19.73
C THR A 59 -39.10 -0.52 21.23
N TYR A 60 -40.27 -0.83 21.83
CA TYR A 60 -40.49 -0.64 23.24
C TYR A 60 -41.41 -1.69 23.83
N VAL A 61 -41.36 -1.86 25.15
CA VAL A 61 -42.24 -2.69 25.95
C VAL A 61 -42.69 -1.93 27.18
N GLY A 62 -43.85 -2.28 27.75
CA GLY A 62 -44.33 -1.75 29.02
C GLY A 62 -45.02 -0.39 28.99
N GLY A 63 -45.27 0.17 27.81
CA GLY A 63 -46.00 1.44 27.62
C GLY A 63 -45.53 2.21 26.40
N THR A 64 -46.37 3.11 25.90
CA THR A 64 -46.02 3.92 24.70
C THR A 64 -45.14 5.09 25.12
N PRO A 65 -43.95 5.24 24.60
CA PRO A 65 -43.06 6.38 24.87
C PRO A 65 -43.50 7.64 24.15
N SER A 66 -43.19 8.78 24.75
CA SER A 66 -43.40 10.11 24.18
C SER A 66 -42.35 11.10 24.76
N GLU A 67 -42.33 12.32 24.22
CA GLU A 67 -41.43 13.40 24.69
C GLU A 67 -39.95 12.94 24.72
N PHE A 68 -39.51 12.32 23.66
CA PHE A 68 -38.12 11.90 23.53
C PHE A 68 -37.16 13.09 23.49
N ASN A 69 -36.03 12.94 24.18
CA ASN A 69 -34.94 13.90 24.15
C ASN A 69 -33.58 13.19 24.29
N ILE A 70 -32.53 13.79 23.76
CA ILE A 70 -31.16 13.35 24.03
C ILE A 70 -30.72 13.92 25.38
N THR A 71 -30.28 13.06 26.30
CA THR A 71 -29.85 13.45 27.65
C THR A 71 -28.34 13.61 27.74
N ASN A 72 -27.60 12.80 27.00
CA ASN A 72 -26.15 12.84 26.98
C ASN A 72 -25.61 12.31 25.65
N ILE A 73 -24.45 12.81 25.22
CA ILE A 73 -23.67 12.30 24.11
C ILE A 73 -22.24 12.11 24.60
N THR A 74 -21.64 10.97 24.31
CA THR A 74 -20.22 10.74 24.54
C THR A 74 -19.51 10.36 23.25
N LEU A 75 -18.24 10.73 23.11
CA LEU A 75 -17.31 10.28 22.09
C LEU A 75 -16.18 9.50 22.77
N ASN A 76 -16.02 8.23 22.44
CA ASN A 76 -15.02 7.34 23.06
C ASN A 76 -15.09 7.34 24.59
N GLY A 77 -16.30 7.50 25.15
CA GLY A 77 -16.57 7.54 26.59
C GLY A 77 -16.48 8.92 27.24
N GLU A 78 -15.96 9.94 26.56
CA GLU A 78 -15.88 11.32 27.05
C GLU A 78 -17.11 12.13 26.61
N VAL A 79 -17.68 12.89 27.55
CA VAL A 79 -18.87 13.71 27.29
C VAL A 79 -18.56 14.77 26.24
N CYS A 80 -19.41 14.85 25.22
CA CYS A 80 -19.33 15.86 24.17
C CYS A 80 -20.72 16.44 23.86
N SER A 81 -20.76 17.46 23.02
CA SER A 81 -22.01 18.02 22.48
C SER A 81 -21.91 18.05 20.95
N SER A 82 -23.01 17.78 20.28
CA SER A 82 -23.08 17.89 18.82
C SER A 82 -24.50 18.21 18.38
N GLU A 83 -24.61 19.15 17.47
CA GLU A 83 -25.86 19.51 16.77
C GLU A 83 -26.17 18.55 15.61
N SER A 84 -25.28 17.61 15.34
CA SER A 84 -25.44 16.63 14.25
C SER A 84 -26.46 15.53 14.58
N PHE A 85 -26.86 15.41 15.84
CA PHE A 85 -27.84 14.40 16.28
C PHE A 85 -29.14 15.08 16.68
N ILE A 86 -30.19 14.90 15.89
CA ILE A 86 -31.48 15.54 16.09
C ILE A 86 -32.53 14.45 16.37
N ILE A 87 -33.16 14.48 17.54
CA ILE A 87 -34.20 13.54 17.89
C ILE A 87 -35.60 14.09 17.60
N ASP A 88 -36.48 13.28 17.00
CA ASP A 88 -37.90 13.57 16.88
C ASP A 88 -38.57 13.33 18.25
N PRO A 89 -39.11 14.35 18.92
CA PRO A 89 -39.63 14.21 20.28
C PRO A 89 -40.89 13.33 20.32
N ASN A 90 -41.56 13.10 19.21
CA ASN A 90 -42.80 12.29 19.18
C ASN A 90 -42.52 10.83 18.81
N LYS A 91 -41.54 10.60 17.92
CA LYS A 91 -41.24 9.27 17.38
C LYS A 91 -40.02 8.62 18.01
N GLY A 92 -39.09 9.44 18.54
CA GLY A 92 -37.79 8.97 19.03
C GLY A 92 -36.82 8.58 17.93
N SER A 93 -37.12 8.83 16.64
CA SER A 93 -36.14 8.66 15.58
C SER A 93 -35.04 9.72 15.69
N ILE A 94 -33.80 9.37 15.32
CA ILE A 94 -32.69 10.31 15.38
C ILE A 94 -32.17 10.53 13.96
N GLU A 95 -32.17 11.76 13.53
CA GLU A 95 -31.54 12.20 12.31
C GLU A 95 -30.08 12.56 12.58
N ILE A 96 -29.16 12.01 11.77
CA ILE A 96 -27.72 12.27 11.84
C ILE A 96 -27.37 13.06 10.60
N THR A 97 -26.95 14.32 10.80
CA THR A 97 -26.63 15.29 9.72
C THR A 97 -25.31 15.98 10.00
N ASN A 98 -24.79 16.73 9.03
CA ASN A 98 -23.55 17.50 9.18
C ASN A 98 -22.39 16.65 9.73
N THR A 99 -22.28 15.42 9.24
CA THR A 99 -21.32 14.43 9.75
C THR A 99 -19.86 14.82 9.46
N GLU A 100 -19.63 15.76 8.55
CA GLU A 100 -18.32 16.37 8.32
C GLU A 100 -17.75 17.11 9.55
N ASN A 101 -18.62 17.51 10.47
CA ASN A 101 -18.24 18.18 11.72
C ASN A 101 -18.03 17.19 12.89
N LEU A 102 -18.31 15.91 12.69
CA LEU A 102 -18.13 14.88 13.71
C LEU A 102 -16.70 14.36 13.69
N ALA A 103 -16.08 14.28 14.86
CA ALA A 103 -14.81 13.62 15.02
C ALA A 103 -14.96 12.11 14.82
N VAL A 104 -13.91 11.45 14.31
CA VAL A 104 -13.86 10.00 14.17
C VAL A 104 -13.89 9.33 15.53
N GLY A 105 -14.68 8.26 15.67
CA GLY A 105 -14.78 7.52 16.92
C GLY A 105 -16.17 6.95 17.20
N LEU A 106 -16.32 6.36 18.37
CA LEU A 106 -17.56 5.77 18.82
C LEU A 106 -18.38 6.79 19.64
N TYR A 107 -19.50 7.20 19.07
CA TYR A 107 -20.50 7.98 19.78
C TYR A 107 -21.48 7.07 20.50
N SER A 108 -21.76 7.37 21.78
CA SER A 108 -22.86 6.78 22.54
C SER A 108 -23.86 7.86 22.91
N ILE A 109 -25.14 7.64 22.60
CA ILE A 109 -26.22 8.59 22.85
C ILE A 109 -27.17 8.02 23.91
N SER A 110 -27.37 8.78 24.97
CA SER A 110 -28.36 8.49 26.03
C SER A 110 -29.66 9.22 25.73
N ILE A 111 -30.77 8.54 25.93
CA ILE A 111 -32.10 9.01 25.55
C ILE A 111 -32.99 9.09 26.78
N GLY A 112 -33.73 10.21 26.91
CA GLY A 112 -34.85 10.34 27.84
C GLY A 112 -36.18 10.27 27.11
N CYS A 113 -37.21 9.74 27.78
CA CYS A 113 -38.59 9.80 27.30
C CYS A 113 -39.57 9.64 28.45
N LYS A 114 -40.85 9.97 28.22
CA LYS A 114 -41.93 9.72 29.18
C LYS A 114 -42.74 8.50 28.74
N SER A 115 -43.15 7.68 29.72
CA SER A 115 -44.13 6.62 29.56
C SER A 115 -45.00 6.49 30.81
N ASN A 116 -46.30 6.33 30.66
CA ASN A 116 -47.24 6.22 31.75
C ASN A 116 -47.10 7.33 32.79
N GLY A 117 -46.80 8.57 32.38
CA GLY A 117 -46.62 9.74 33.24
C GLY A 117 -45.28 9.83 33.98
N SER A 118 -44.40 8.84 33.83
CA SER A 118 -43.07 8.84 34.43
C SER A 118 -41.99 9.11 33.40
N TYR A 119 -40.92 9.82 33.81
CA TYR A 119 -39.73 10.04 32.99
C TYR A 119 -38.74 8.90 33.16
N HIS A 120 -38.18 8.43 32.08
CA HIS A 120 -37.19 7.33 32.02
C HIS A 120 -35.97 7.77 31.26
N GLU A 121 -34.78 7.38 31.69
CA GLU A 121 -33.52 7.64 31.02
C GLU A 121 -32.83 6.30 30.66
N PHE A 122 -32.36 6.20 29.47
CA PHE A 122 -31.65 5.04 28.92
C PHE A 122 -30.26 5.47 28.54
N LYS A 123 -29.28 5.07 29.34
CA LYS A 123 -27.86 5.37 29.08
C LYS A 123 -27.36 4.56 27.93
N ASP A 124 -26.53 5.19 27.07
CA ASP A 124 -25.87 4.56 25.95
C ASP A 124 -26.84 3.73 25.08
N ALA A 125 -28.04 4.26 24.87
CA ALA A 125 -29.12 3.58 24.16
C ALA A 125 -28.78 3.34 22.68
N ILE A 126 -27.90 4.15 22.12
CA ILE A 126 -27.52 4.07 20.70
C ILE A 126 -26.02 4.21 20.57
N ALA A 127 -25.39 3.31 19.84
CA ALA A 127 -24.00 3.40 19.44
C ALA A 127 -23.89 3.80 17.96
N ILE A 128 -23.04 4.78 17.65
CA ILE A 128 -22.79 5.28 16.31
C ILE A 128 -21.28 5.28 16.07
N ASN A 129 -20.81 4.48 15.12
CA ASN A 129 -19.41 4.43 14.77
C ASN A 129 -19.11 5.42 13.64
N MET A 130 -18.48 6.57 13.97
CA MET A 130 -18.05 7.56 12.98
C MET A 130 -16.71 7.15 12.40
N MET A 131 -16.73 6.78 11.12
CA MET A 131 -15.58 6.26 10.40
C MET A 131 -14.68 7.35 9.84
N ALA A 132 -13.39 7.07 9.77
CA ALA A 132 -12.43 7.92 9.07
C ALA A 132 -12.70 7.92 7.54
N PRO A 133 -12.52 9.07 6.87
CA PRO A 133 -12.68 9.16 5.41
C PRO A 133 -11.63 8.37 4.64
N VAL A 134 -10.41 8.33 5.18
CA VAL A 134 -9.25 7.57 4.65
C VAL A 134 -8.42 7.05 5.83
N PRO A 135 -7.59 6.02 5.63
CA PRO A 135 -6.61 5.61 6.64
C PRO A 135 -5.60 6.73 6.93
N ASP A 136 -5.07 6.80 8.15
CA ASP A 136 -3.97 7.70 8.52
C ASP A 136 -2.69 7.37 7.76
N GLY A 137 -2.51 6.10 7.42
CA GLY A 137 -1.40 5.59 6.65
C GLY A 137 -1.65 4.15 6.20
N ILE A 138 -0.70 3.62 5.47
CA ILE A 138 -0.67 2.20 5.11
C ILE A 138 0.72 1.63 5.36
N LYS A 139 0.76 0.35 5.69
CA LYS A 139 1.97 -0.45 5.72
C LYS A 139 1.87 -1.54 4.66
N VAL A 140 2.92 -1.69 3.87
CA VAL A 140 3.02 -2.75 2.86
C VAL A 140 4.18 -3.66 3.22
N GLU A 141 3.95 -4.95 3.37
CA GLU A 141 4.98 -5.93 3.72
C GLU A 141 4.99 -7.12 2.75
N PRO A 142 6.16 -7.39 2.15
CA PRO A 142 7.36 -6.53 2.08
C PRO A 142 7.11 -5.28 1.21
N ASN A 143 7.76 -4.17 1.52
CA ASN A 143 7.64 -2.93 0.73
C ASN A 143 8.64 -2.84 -0.43
N TYR A 144 9.54 -3.81 -0.54
CA TYR A 144 10.51 -3.95 -1.62
C TYR A 144 10.63 -5.42 -2.03
N ILE A 145 10.43 -5.70 -3.31
CA ILE A 145 10.46 -7.05 -3.87
C ILE A 145 11.41 -7.09 -5.07
N LYS A 146 12.39 -7.99 -5.05
CA LYS A 146 13.22 -8.31 -6.21
C LYS A 146 12.65 -9.53 -6.94
N VAL A 147 12.54 -9.46 -8.26
CA VAL A 147 12.12 -10.57 -9.12
C VAL A 147 13.03 -10.64 -10.33
N ASN A 148 13.55 -11.84 -10.63
CA ASN A 148 14.32 -12.05 -11.83
C ASN A 148 13.41 -11.88 -13.07
N PHE A 149 13.86 -11.10 -14.04
CA PHE A 149 13.13 -10.83 -15.29
C PHE A 149 12.73 -12.10 -16.05
N GLN A 150 13.59 -13.12 -16.04
CA GLN A 150 13.29 -14.40 -16.70
C GLN A 150 12.20 -15.22 -16.00
N GLU A 151 11.94 -14.92 -14.73
CA GLU A 151 10.97 -15.63 -13.88
C GLU A 151 9.70 -14.79 -13.60
N VAL A 152 9.61 -13.59 -14.15
CA VAL A 152 8.53 -12.65 -13.83
C VAL A 152 7.14 -13.20 -14.15
N GLY A 153 7.02 -14.01 -15.22
CA GLY A 153 5.76 -14.67 -15.61
C GLY A 153 5.28 -15.73 -14.63
N GLU A 154 6.20 -16.39 -13.94
CA GLU A 154 5.93 -17.44 -12.95
C GLU A 154 6.04 -16.93 -11.51
N SER A 155 6.34 -15.65 -11.32
CA SER A 155 6.55 -15.07 -9.99
C SER A 155 5.33 -15.29 -9.08
N LYS A 156 5.61 -15.72 -7.86
CA LYS A 156 4.64 -15.84 -6.75
C LYS A 156 4.87 -14.76 -5.70
N ALA A 157 5.72 -13.77 -6.00
CA ALA A 157 6.02 -12.68 -5.11
C ALA A 157 4.75 -11.84 -4.86
N THR A 158 4.44 -11.64 -3.59
CA THR A 158 3.28 -10.86 -3.13
C THR A 158 3.65 -9.98 -1.96
N ALA A 159 2.90 -8.90 -1.79
CA ALA A 159 2.96 -8.07 -0.60
C ALA A 159 1.56 -7.84 -0.04
N GLN A 160 1.46 -7.70 1.28
CA GLN A 160 0.21 -7.45 1.98
C GLN A 160 0.13 -5.99 2.40
N VAL A 161 -0.99 -5.35 2.09
CA VAL A 161 -1.34 -4.02 2.58
C VAL A 161 -2.10 -4.15 3.90
N THR A 162 -1.70 -3.37 4.89
CA THR A 162 -2.45 -3.12 6.13
C THR A 162 -2.66 -1.62 6.28
N THR A 163 -3.74 -1.22 6.92
CA THR A 163 -4.07 0.19 7.17
C THR A 163 -3.66 0.60 8.57
N GLU A 164 -3.30 1.86 8.73
CA GLU A 164 -3.03 2.51 10.00
C GLU A 164 -4.20 3.43 10.34
N GLY A 165 -4.39 3.69 11.65
CA GLY A 165 -5.52 4.45 12.16
C GLY A 165 -6.66 3.56 12.65
N GLU A 166 -7.51 4.17 13.48
CA GLU A 166 -8.71 3.54 14.03
C GLU A 166 -9.95 3.92 13.20
N HIS A 167 -11.01 3.14 13.35
CA HIS A 167 -12.30 3.38 12.67
C HIS A 167 -12.17 3.48 11.14
N VAL A 168 -11.33 2.64 10.54
CA VAL A 168 -11.12 2.56 9.09
C VAL A 168 -11.76 1.31 8.53
N SER A 169 -12.59 1.45 7.50
CA SER A 169 -13.18 0.31 6.77
C SER A 169 -12.90 0.45 5.28
N ILE A 170 -12.01 -0.40 4.77
CA ILE A 170 -11.66 -0.39 3.34
C ILE A 170 -12.70 -1.17 2.55
N ARG A 171 -13.30 -0.53 1.57
CA ARG A 171 -14.21 -1.15 0.61
C ARG A 171 -13.49 -1.72 -0.60
N THR A 172 -12.52 -0.97 -1.13
CA THR A 172 -11.76 -1.42 -2.29
C THR A 172 -10.30 -1.03 -2.19
N TYR A 173 -9.46 -1.94 -2.69
CA TYR A 173 -8.06 -1.71 -2.96
C TYR A 173 -7.88 -1.63 -4.47
N ALA A 174 -7.08 -0.70 -4.95
CA ALA A 174 -6.73 -0.57 -6.36
C ALA A 174 -5.28 -0.14 -6.52
N ILE A 175 -4.65 -0.50 -7.63
CA ILE A 175 -3.42 0.13 -8.06
C ILE A 175 -3.78 1.54 -8.56
N ALA A 176 -3.13 2.56 -8.04
CA ALA A 176 -3.34 3.93 -8.51
C ALA A 176 -2.85 4.06 -9.95
N LYS A 177 -3.61 4.81 -10.77
CA LYS A 177 -3.26 5.01 -12.18
C LYS A 177 -1.96 5.79 -12.31
N GLY A 178 -1.05 5.26 -13.11
CA GLY A 178 0.25 5.85 -13.37
C GLY A 178 1.03 5.04 -14.40
N PRO A 179 2.25 5.46 -14.72
CA PRO A 179 3.14 4.70 -15.59
C PRO A 179 3.31 3.28 -15.04
N ASN A 180 3.15 2.28 -15.90
CA ASN A 180 3.33 0.86 -15.56
C ASN A 180 2.34 0.28 -14.52
N SER A 181 1.28 1.00 -14.15
CA SER A 181 0.27 0.52 -13.19
C SER A 181 -0.36 -0.82 -13.60
N ASP A 182 -0.52 -1.07 -14.90
CA ASP A 182 -1.13 -2.28 -15.45
C ASP A 182 -0.27 -3.55 -15.26
N PHE A 183 1.00 -3.39 -14.92
CA PHE A 183 1.89 -4.50 -14.60
C PHE A 183 1.60 -5.14 -13.24
N PHE A 184 0.74 -4.54 -12.43
CA PHE A 184 0.44 -4.99 -11.08
C PHE A 184 -1.05 -5.17 -10.87
N LYS A 185 -1.39 -6.07 -9.96
CA LYS A 185 -2.76 -6.31 -9.50
C LYS A 185 -2.79 -6.27 -7.98
N ILE A 186 -3.93 -5.90 -7.44
CA ILE A 186 -4.21 -5.99 -6.01
C ILE A 186 -5.55 -6.69 -5.82
N SER A 187 -5.62 -7.58 -4.83
CA SER A 187 -6.84 -8.29 -4.48
C SER A 187 -7.77 -7.42 -3.62
N ASN A 188 -9.00 -7.87 -3.44
CA ASN A 188 -9.96 -7.25 -2.51
C ASN A 188 -9.57 -7.40 -1.02
N THR A 189 -8.55 -8.21 -0.73
CA THR A 189 -7.96 -8.35 0.61
C THR A 189 -6.64 -7.61 0.76
N GLY A 190 -6.25 -6.78 -0.22
CA GLY A 190 -5.04 -5.97 -0.17
C GLY A 190 -3.74 -6.72 -0.50
N VAL A 191 -3.81 -7.86 -1.19
CA VAL A 191 -2.61 -8.59 -1.65
C VAL A 191 -2.19 -8.07 -3.01
N ILE A 192 -0.97 -7.50 -3.09
CA ILE A 192 -0.36 -6.99 -4.31
C ILE A 192 0.44 -8.11 -4.97
N SER A 193 0.39 -8.18 -6.29
CA SER A 193 1.14 -9.13 -7.11
C SER A 193 1.42 -8.58 -8.50
N ILE A 194 2.34 -9.23 -9.23
CA ILE A 194 2.58 -8.94 -10.64
C ILE A 194 1.39 -9.44 -11.47
N ASN A 195 0.97 -8.63 -12.41
CA ASN A 195 -0.07 -8.99 -13.38
C ASN A 195 0.52 -9.89 -14.47
N LYS A 196 0.28 -11.20 -14.38
CA LYS A 196 0.84 -12.19 -15.29
C LYS A 196 0.45 -11.96 -16.76
N ASP A 197 -0.70 -11.34 -17.02
CA ASP A 197 -1.17 -11.06 -18.38
C ASP A 197 -0.37 -9.96 -19.08
N LYS A 198 0.44 -9.20 -18.31
CA LYS A 198 1.24 -8.06 -18.78
C LYS A 198 2.75 -8.27 -18.69
N THR A 199 3.21 -9.41 -18.23
CA THR A 199 4.65 -9.68 -18.02
C THR A 199 5.46 -9.66 -19.32
N ALA A 200 4.85 -9.98 -20.47
CA ALA A 200 5.52 -9.90 -21.77
C ALA A 200 5.91 -8.46 -22.18
N GLU A 201 5.25 -7.46 -21.64
CA GLU A 201 5.51 -6.05 -21.88
C GLU A 201 6.51 -5.45 -20.89
N MET A 202 6.76 -6.14 -19.75
CA MET A 202 7.68 -5.67 -18.71
C MET A 202 9.13 -5.67 -19.21
N GLN A 203 9.91 -4.77 -18.65
CA GLN A 203 11.36 -4.71 -18.85
C GLN A 203 12.07 -4.75 -17.51
N PRO A 204 13.36 -5.13 -17.46
CA PRO A 204 14.14 -4.94 -16.24
C PRO A 204 14.14 -3.48 -15.80
N GLY A 205 13.98 -3.25 -14.50
CA GLY A 205 13.94 -1.90 -13.94
C GLY A 205 13.24 -1.83 -12.59
N ILE A 206 13.16 -0.62 -12.07
CA ILE A 206 12.54 -0.31 -10.79
C ILE A 206 11.13 0.23 -11.04
N TYR A 207 10.15 -0.38 -10.42
CA TYR A 207 8.74 -0.07 -10.55
C TYR A 207 8.16 0.34 -9.19
N PRO A 208 8.13 1.64 -8.88
CA PRO A 208 7.36 2.12 -7.75
C PRO A 208 5.87 2.00 -8.06
N VAL A 209 5.11 1.51 -7.09
CA VAL A 209 3.67 1.26 -7.23
C VAL A 209 2.94 2.05 -6.17
N SER A 210 2.02 2.89 -6.61
CA SER A 210 1.12 3.66 -5.76
C SER A 210 -0.22 2.94 -5.62
N LEU A 211 -0.84 3.07 -4.47
CA LEU A 211 -2.10 2.41 -4.15
C LEU A 211 -3.21 3.43 -3.96
N LYS A 212 -4.41 3.04 -4.38
CA LYS A 212 -5.65 3.78 -4.09
C LYS A 212 -6.54 2.92 -3.22
N LEU A 213 -6.89 3.43 -2.05
CA LEU A 213 -7.81 2.81 -1.12
C LEU A 213 -9.10 3.63 -1.07
N THR A 214 -10.25 2.95 -1.15
CA THR A 214 -11.56 3.58 -1.05
C THR A 214 -12.25 3.06 0.21
N THR A 215 -12.72 3.97 1.03
CA THR A 215 -13.54 3.69 2.22
C THR A 215 -15.02 3.94 1.93
N LEU A 216 -15.85 3.91 2.95
CA LEU A 216 -17.26 4.29 2.87
C LEU A 216 -17.42 5.79 2.50
N ALA A 217 -16.55 6.64 3.00
CA ALA A 217 -16.72 8.09 2.99
C ALA A 217 -15.68 8.85 2.15
N GLY A 218 -14.70 8.15 1.57
CA GLY A 218 -13.66 8.82 0.80
C GLY A 218 -12.68 7.87 0.13
N GLU A 219 -11.68 8.45 -0.49
CA GLU A 219 -10.58 7.72 -1.12
C GLU A 219 -9.24 8.39 -0.83
N GLY A 220 -8.21 7.58 -0.65
CA GLY A 220 -6.84 8.03 -0.46
C GLY A 220 -5.89 7.39 -1.47
N ILE A 221 -4.88 8.15 -1.90
CA ILE A 221 -3.79 7.67 -2.74
C ILE A 221 -2.52 7.67 -1.89
N PHE A 222 -1.84 6.53 -1.89
CA PHE A 222 -0.59 6.31 -1.17
C PHE A 222 0.52 6.10 -2.20
N GLU A 223 1.32 7.14 -2.39
CA GLU A 223 2.34 7.17 -3.43
C GLU A 223 3.52 6.27 -3.08
N ASN A 224 4.02 5.52 -4.08
CA ASN A 224 5.20 4.67 -3.98
C ASN A 224 5.15 3.71 -2.77
N ALA A 225 3.99 3.15 -2.50
CA ALA A 225 3.73 2.30 -1.34
C ALA A 225 4.57 1.01 -1.32
N ILE A 226 4.94 0.53 -2.50
CA ILE A 226 5.82 -0.63 -2.70
C ILE A 226 6.68 -0.44 -3.94
N THR A 227 7.87 -1.02 -3.93
CA THR A 227 8.77 -1.05 -5.09
C THR A 227 9.02 -2.48 -5.53
N PHE A 228 8.77 -2.77 -6.82
CA PHE A 228 9.24 -3.99 -7.47
C PHE A 228 10.51 -3.67 -8.26
N ASN A 229 11.59 -4.39 -7.99
CA ASN A 229 12.82 -4.35 -8.77
C ASN A 229 12.88 -5.61 -9.65
N ILE A 230 12.63 -5.43 -10.94
CA ILE A 230 12.74 -6.50 -11.94
C ILE A 230 14.18 -6.54 -12.40
N THR A 231 14.92 -7.50 -11.86
CA THR A 231 16.37 -7.63 -12.02
C THR A 231 16.72 -8.51 -13.22
N SER A 232 17.83 -8.21 -13.88
CA SER A 232 18.34 -9.06 -14.96
C SER A 232 19.85 -8.94 -15.10
N LYS A 233 20.47 -9.95 -15.74
CA LYS A 233 21.80 -9.76 -16.33
C LYS A 233 21.79 -8.61 -17.34
N PRO A 234 22.94 -8.06 -17.75
CA PRO A 234 23.01 -7.15 -18.87
C PRO A 234 22.42 -7.81 -20.12
N LEU A 235 21.41 -7.19 -20.73
CA LEU A 235 20.72 -7.75 -21.91
C LEU A 235 21.30 -7.19 -23.22
N SER A 236 21.66 -5.90 -23.22
CA SER A 236 22.33 -5.25 -24.33
C SER A 236 23.09 -4.02 -23.86
N VAL A 237 24.20 -3.74 -24.53
CA VAL A 237 24.99 -2.52 -24.38
C VAL A 237 25.14 -1.90 -25.77
N THR A 238 24.89 -0.61 -25.92
CA THR A 238 24.94 0.09 -27.19
C THR A 238 25.61 1.44 -27.02
N TYR A 239 26.68 1.72 -27.72
CA TYR A 239 27.42 2.99 -27.65
C TYR A 239 26.75 4.09 -28.48
N ASN A 240 26.30 3.74 -29.69
CA ASN A 240 25.52 4.57 -30.61
C ASN A 240 24.76 3.65 -31.57
N SER A 241 24.04 4.21 -32.54
CA SER A 241 23.26 3.42 -33.52
C SER A 241 24.08 2.41 -34.31
N GLU A 242 25.37 2.66 -34.48
CA GLU A 242 26.28 1.82 -35.27
C GLU A 242 27.30 1.06 -34.41
N ASN A 243 27.40 1.36 -33.11
CA ASN A 243 28.50 0.92 -32.22
C ASN A 243 29.88 1.25 -32.78
N LYS A 244 30.02 2.42 -33.37
CA LYS A 244 31.26 2.90 -34.00
C LYS A 244 31.63 4.28 -33.50
N GLY A 245 32.93 4.52 -33.36
CA GLY A 245 33.52 5.82 -33.15
C GLY A 245 34.52 6.14 -34.24
N LYS A 246 34.88 7.40 -34.39
CA LYS A 246 35.90 7.86 -35.30
C LYS A 246 36.81 8.83 -34.60
N ILE A 247 38.14 8.59 -34.70
CA ILE A 247 39.16 9.52 -34.24
C ILE A 247 39.63 10.30 -35.47
N GLU A 248 39.50 11.61 -35.39
CA GLU A 248 39.90 12.51 -36.48
C GLU A 248 41.28 13.10 -36.27
N GLU A 249 41.99 13.36 -37.31
CA GLU A 249 43.24 14.08 -37.30
C GLU A 249 42.96 15.55 -37.67
N GLU A 250 43.18 16.48 -36.73
CA GLU A 250 42.87 17.90 -36.91
C GLU A 250 43.78 18.56 -37.94
N SER A 251 45.07 18.21 -37.93
CA SER A 251 46.02 18.65 -38.95
C SER A 251 47.35 17.85 -38.85
N VAL A 252 48.12 17.86 -39.92
CA VAL A 252 49.42 17.20 -39.98
C VAL A 252 50.41 17.76 -38.95
N SER A 253 50.20 18.99 -38.44
CA SER A 253 51.03 19.66 -37.48
C SER A 253 50.63 19.48 -36.01
N SER A 254 49.37 19.14 -35.75
CA SER A 254 48.84 18.97 -34.38
C SER A 254 48.73 17.51 -33.92
N GLY A 255 48.92 16.57 -34.84
CA GLY A 255 48.80 15.14 -34.55
C GLY A 255 47.32 14.70 -34.35
N PRO A 256 47.10 13.42 -34.04
CA PRO A 256 45.78 12.88 -33.81
C PRO A 256 45.15 13.42 -32.54
N THR A 257 43.84 13.74 -32.62
CA THR A 257 43.03 14.25 -31.52
C THR A 257 42.73 13.16 -30.51
N SER A 258 42.30 13.58 -29.32
CA SER A 258 41.71 12.66 -28.33
C SER A 258 40.31 12.23 -28.77
N TYR A 259 39.86 11.06 -28.29
CA TYR A 259 38.52 10.57 -28.49
C TYR A 259 37.88 10.20 -27.16
N THR A 260 36.61 10.50 -27.03
CA THR A 260 35.76 10.06 -25.91
C THR A 260 34.42 9.63 -26.47
N SER A 261 34.03 8.39 -26.19
CA SER A 261 32.72 7.87 -26.63
C SER A 261 31.57 8.50 -25.79
N PRO A 262 30.35 8.47 -26.32
CA PRO A 262 29.19 8.66 -25.47
C PRO A 262 29.10 7.57 -24.39
N ILE A 263 28.36 7.84 -23.31
CA ILE A 263 28.01 6.82 -22.31
C ILE A 263 27.13 5.77 -23.01
N PRO A 264 27.47 4.48 -22.92
CA PRO A 264 26.67 3.44 -23.57
C PRO A 264 25.31 3.32 -22.90
N THR A 265 24.29 2.97 -23.71
CA THR A 265 22.97 2.62 -23.24
C THR A 265 22.94 1.14 -22.88
N LEU A 266 22.58 0.83 -21.64
CA LEU A 266 22.39 -0.53 -21.14
C LEU A 266 20.91 -0.88 -21.10
N LYS A 267 20.55 -2.10 -21.51
CA LYS A 267 19.31 -2.77 -21.12
C LYS A 267 19.62 -3.85 -20.09
N GLY A 268 18.90 -3.84 -18.96
CA GLY A 268 19.14 -4.73 -17.83
C GLY A 268 19.39 -3.97 -16.54
N SER A 269 19.68 -4.70 -15.47
CA SER A 269 19.94 -4.09 -14.16
C SER A 269 21.32 -3.45 -14.10
N THR A 270 21.41 -2.31 -13.41
CA THR A 270 22.65 -1.53 -13.23
C THR A 270 23.35 -1.79 -11.91
N GLU A 271 22.74 -2.61 -11.01
CA GLU A 271 23.34 -2.94 -9.72
C GLU A 271 24.64 -3.74 -9.92
N GLY A 272 25.74 -3.26 -9.33
CA GLY A 272 27.07 -3.87 -9.47
C GLY A 272 27.63 -3.85 -10.90
N LEU A 273 27.20 -2.88 -11.73
CA LEU A 273 27.61 -2.78 -13.14
C LEU A 273 29.09 -2.39 -13.24
N ILE A 274 29.84 -3.21 -14.00
CA ILE A 274 31.26 -2.99 -14.29
C ILE A 274 31.52 -3.26 -15.76
N TYR A 275 32.24 -2.33 -16.42
CA TYR A 275 32.72 -2.46 -17.79
C TYR A 275 34.20 -2.76 -17.82
N SER A 276 34.65 -3.62 -18.74
CA SER A 276 36.05 -3.89 -19.01
C SER A 276 36.29 -4.19 -20.48
N ILE A 277 37.51 -3.87 -20.97
CA ILE A 277 37.94 -4.32 -22.28
C ILE A 277 38.52 -5.71 -22.15
N GLU A 278 37.96 -6.66 -22.86
CA GLU A 278 38.44 -8.04 -22.89
C GLU A 278 39.51 -8.22 -24.00
N LYS A 279 39.29 -7.59 -25.16
CA LYS A 279 40.22 -7.67 -26.27
C LYS A 279 40.10 -6.44 -27.18
N VAL A 280 41.20 -6.06 -27.79
CA VAL A 280 41.26 -5.09 -28.89
C VAL A 280 41.99 -5.71 -30.06
N THR A 281 41.45 -5.55 -31.28
CA THR A 281 42.03 -6.11 -32.49
C THR A 281 42.06 -5.02 -33.59
N PRO A 282 43.21 -4.61 -34.15
CA PRO A 282 44.57 -4.98 -33.73
C PRO A 282 44.90 -4.60 -32.29
N ALA A 283 45.80 -5.34 -31.67
CA ALA A 283 46.14 -5.13 -30.24
C ALA A 283 46.72 -3.74 -30.03
N THR A 284 46.20 -3.03 -29.05
CA THR A 284 46.70 -1.73 -28.57
C THR A 284 46.31 -1.52 -27.08
N ASP A 285 47.17 -0.80 -26.37
CA ASP A 285 46.93 -0.37 -25.00
C ASP A 285 46.43 1.09 -24.90
N LYS A 286 46.19 1.74 -26.03
CA LYS A 286 45.84 3.15 -26.12
C LYS A 286 44.36 3.42 -25.86
N ILE A 287 43.51 2.42 -26.08
CA ILE A 287 42.08 2.49 -25.79
C ILE A 287 41.82 2.11 -24.34
N LYS A 288 41.15 2.98 -23.60
CA LYS A 288 40.78 2.78 -22.22
C LYS A 288 39.28 2.78 -22.08
N ILE A 289 38.78 2.14 -21.02
CA ILE A 289 37.38 2.16 -20.63
C ILE A 289 37.25 2.60 -19.18
N ASP A 290 36.30 3.46 -18.91
CA ASP A 290 35.89 3.75 -17.53
C ASP A 290 35.05 2.58 -17.01
N PRO A 291 35.45 1.91 -15.93
CA PRO A 291 34.77 0.71 -15.47
C PRO A 291 33.36 0.98 -14.91
N THR A 292 33.05 2.22 -14.54
CA THR A 292 31.76 2.59 -13.97
C THR A 292 30.79 3.09 -15.02
N THR A 293 31.27 3.91 -15.95
CA THR A 293 30.41 4.54 -16.96
C THR A 293 30.41 3.82 -18.30
N GLY A 294 31.42 2.98 -18.55
CA GLY A 294 31.62 2.31 -19.83
C GLY A 294 32.15 3.23 -20.93
N VAL A 295 32.50 4.47 -20.61
CA VAL A 295 33.03 5.42 -21.58
C VAL A 295 34.39 4.96 -22.09
N LEU A 296 34.52 4.84 -23.40
CA LEU A 296 35.79 4.57 -24.09
C LEU A 296 36.53 5.89 -24.29
N SER A 297 37.83 5.86 -24.10
CA SER A 297 38.69 7.03 -24.30
C SER A 297 40.02 6.66 -24.97
N VAL A 298 40.52 7.59 -25.79
CA VAL A 298 41.85 7.55 -26.38
C VAL A 298 42.48 8.93 -26.19
N ALA A 299 43.70 8.98 -25.66
CA ALA A 299 44.41 10.23 -25.48
C ALA A 299 44.88 10.82 -26.82
N ALA A 300 45.11 12.13 -26.89
CA ALA A 300 45.75 12.75 -28.04
C ALA A 300 47.17 12.17 -28.25
N ASN A 301 47.64 12.22 -29.49
CA ASN A 301 48.94 11.69 -29.88
C ASN A 301 49.16 10.21 -29.57
N HIS A 302 48.12 9.42 -29.71
CA HIS A 302 48.05 8.01 -29.29
C HIS A 302 48.97 7.06 -30.09
N GLY A 303 49.43 7.47 -31.26
CA GLY A 303 50.34 6.64 -32.12
C GLY A 303 49.65 5.39 -32.72
N MET A 304 48.34 5.34 -32.76
CA MET A 304 47.57 4.26 -33.44
C MET A 304 47.71 4.43 -34.93
N ILE A 305 47.56 3.34 -35.72
CA ILE A 305 47.74 3.31 -37.14
C ILE A 305 46.56 3.98 -37.85
N ASN A 306 46.84 5.03 -38.64
CA ASN A 306 45.83 5.74 -39.40
C ASN A 306 45.14 4.82 -40.42
N GLY A 307 43.83 4.99 -40.57
CA GLY A 307 43.01 4.19 -41.49
C GLY A 307 42.77 2.75 -41.03
N THR A 308 43.05 2.44 -39.78
CA THR A 308 42.85 1.11 -39.20
C THR A 308 41.63 1.07 -38.32
N ASP A 309 40.73 0.13 -38.58
CA ASP A 309 39.60 -0.15 -37.68
C ASP A 309 40.07 -1.00 -36.47
N TYR A 310 39.82 -0.51 -35.28
CA TYR A 310 40.07 -1.25 -34.05
C TYR A 310 38.77 -1.83 -33.51
N VAL A 311 38.67 -3.14 -33.42
CA VAL A 311 37.53 -3.85 -32.88
C VAL A 311 37.76 -4.10 -31.39
N ILE A 312 36.82 -3.66 -30.56
CA ILE A 312 36.93 -3.74 -29.12
C ILE A 312 35.88 -4.73 -28.61
N ASP A 313 36.32 -5.80 -27.98
CA ASP A 313 35.46 -6.71 -27.24
C ASP A 313 35.33 -6.19 -25.83
N ILE A 314 34.12 -5.83 -25.41
CA ILE A 314 33.80 -5.26 -24.11
C ILE A 314 33.01 -6.27 -23.32
N LYS A 315 33.50 -6.57 -22.14
CA LYS A 315 32.81 -7.39 -21.15
C LYS A 315 32.07 -6.50 -20.17
N VAL A 316 30.82 -6.84 -19.93
CA VAL A 316 29.94 -6.12 -18.98
C VAL A 316 29.37 -7.12 -17.99
N ILE A 317 29.61 -6.86 -16.70
CA ILE A 317 29.10 -7.68 -15.60
C ILE A 317 28.16 -6.85 -14.74
N ASN A 318 27.27 -7.51 -14.02
CA ASN A 318 26.51 -6.94 -12.93
C ASN A 318 26.31 -7.99 -11.82
N GLU A 319 25.61 -7.64 -10.75
CA GLU A 319 25.34 -8.52 -9.61
C GLU A 319 24.63 -9.85 -10.06
N TYR A 320 23.87 -9.81 -11.13
CA TYR A 320 23.05 -10.94 -11.62
C TYR A 320 23.74 -11.77 -12.74
N ALA A 321 24.89 -11.33 -13.20
CA ALA A 321 25.71 -12.04 -14.18
C ALA A 321 27.19 -11.74 -13.96
N PRO A 322 27.84 -12.33 -12.96
CA PRO A 322 29.26 -12.15 -12.69
C PRO A 322 30.14 -12.70 -13.83
N GLU A 323 29.63 -13.65 -14.60
CA GLU A 323 30.32 -14.16 -15.82
C GLU A 323 30.38 -13.09 -16.92
N GLY A 324 29.43 -12.13 -16.90
CA GLY A 324 29.33 -11.06 -17.87
C GLY A 324 28.63 -11.44 -19.18
N ILE A 325 28.50 -10.44 -20.02
CA ILE A 325 28.15 -10.56 -21.43
C ILE A 325 29.20 -9.84 -22.27
N ASP A 326 29.57 -10.41 -23.42
CA ASP A 326 30.50 -9.83 -24.36
C ASP A 326 29.78 -8.97 -25.40
N ARG A 327 30.40 -7.85 -25.77
CA ARG A 327 29.93 -6.96 -26.81
C ARG A 327 31.10 -6.47 -27.67
N LYS A 328 30.87 -6.37 -28.98
CA LYS A 328 31.85 -5.85 -29.92
C LYS A 328 31.51 -4.42 -30.30
N SER A 329 32.49 -3.55 -30.29
CA SER A 329 32.44 -2.18 -30.80
C SER A 329 33.62 -1.93 -31.73
N VAL A 330 33.41 -1.11 -32.74
CA VAL A 330 34.46 -0.72 -33.71
C VAL A 330 34.79 0.77 -33.55
N VAL A 331 36.04 1.09 -33.42
CA VAL A 331 36.55 2.45 -33.30
C VAL A 331 37.55 2.72 -34.40
#